data_24d9c83e4d2aec712387ffc69fff50cf
#
_entry.id   24d9c83e4d2aec712387ffc69fff50cf
#
_cell.length_a   1.000
_cell.length_b   1.000
_cell.length_c   1.000
_cell.angle_alpha   90.00
_cell.angle_beta   90.00
_cell.angle_gamma   90.00
#
_symmetry.space_group_name_H-M   'P 1'
#
loop_
_entity.id
_entity.type
_entity.pdbx_description
1 polymer ?
#
loop_
_entity_poly.entity_id
_entity_poly.type
_entity_poly.pdbx_seq_one_letter_code
_entity_poly.pdbx_strand_id
1 'polypeptide(L)'
;GTTLNDNVDAAGCATSQLDSDSDGIMDDRDQCPNTSAGANVDGFGCASNERDTDSDYVVDSEDLCEGTSILEVADADGCSDSQKDGDGDLITDDIDQCPLTPPDETENIDVNGCSDSQRDTDGDQIMDDADICPATPIGEQPDTEGCADSQKDEDGDDIWNSDDLCPDTGLGESVDYNGCSDQQKDDDDDG
;
A
#
# COMPACT_ATOMS: atom_id res chain seq x y z
N GLY A 1 19.02 52.51 20.86
CA GLY A 1 20.04 52.18 21.89
C GLY A 1 19.71 50.81 22.49
N THR A 2 20.74 49.97 22.68
CA THR A 2 20.65 48.66 23.36
C THR A 2 20.00 48.79 24.72
N THR A 3 19.16 47.87 25.10
CA THR A 3 18.55 47.81 26.44
C THR A 3 19.51 47.11 27.42
N LEU A 4 19.34 47.34 28.73
CA LEU A 4 20.27 46.87 29.78
C LEU A 4 20.47 45.31 29.90
N ASN A 5 19.71 44.54 29.12
CA ASN A 5 19.76 43.07 29.13
C ASN A 5 20.03 42.42 27.76
N ASP A 6 20.38 43.21 26.74
CA ASP A 6 20.67 42.65 25.44
C ASP A 6 22.09 42.02 25.43
N ASN A 7 22.20 40.82 24.84
CA ASN A 7 23.51 40.26 24.47
C ASN A 7 24.10 41.12 23.37
N VAL A 8 25.28 41.69 23.62
CA VAL A 8 25.98 42.57 22.68
C VAL A 8 27.29 41.94 22.20
N ASP A 9 27.68 42.22 20.96
CA ASP A 9 28.96 41.83 20.40
C ASP A 9 30.11 42.66 20.99
N ALA A 10 31.32 42.45 20.52
CA ALA A 10 32.52 43.18 20.96
C ALA A 10 32.49 44.69 20.61
N ALA A 11 31.65 45.12 19.68
CA ALA A 11 31.43 46.50 19.30
C ALA A 11 30.29 47.19 20.08
N GLY A 12 29.56 46.40 20.92
CA GLY A 12 28.45 46.87 21.74
C GLY A 12 27.12 46.91 21.00
N CYS A 13 26.96 46.19 19.91
CA CYS A 13 25.75 46.08 19.13
C CYS A 13 24.96 44.82 19.58
N ALA A 14 23.65 44.96 19.78
CA ALA A 14 22.75 43.84 20.01
C ALA A 14 22.37 43.16 18.69
N THR A 15 21.93 41.88 18.73
CA THR A 15 21.46 41.13 17.55
C THR A 15 20.34 41.86 16.84
N SER A 16 19.48 42.60 17.56
CA SER A 16 18.43 43.46 17.00
C SER A 16 18.94 44.71 16.25
N GLN A 17 20.27 44.93 16.21
CA GLN A 17 20.94 46.02 15.53
C GLN A 17 21.96 45.56 14.49
N LEU A 18 22.15 44.25 14.39
CA LEU A 18 23.02 43.62 13.43
C LEU A 18 22.21 42.98 12.33
N ASP A 19 22.75 43.01 11.12
CA ASP A 19 22.27 42.28 9.94
C ASP A 19 23.57 41.71 9.32
N SER A 20 23.86 40.46 9.73
CA SER A 20 25.17 39.87 9.54
C SER A 20 25.43 39.44 8.10
N ASP A 21 24.41 39.08 7.35
CA ASP A 21 24.50 38.66 5.94
C ASP A 21 24.00 39.73 4.96
N SER A 22 23.40 40.80 5.48
CA SER A 22 22.96 41.94 4.71
C SER A 22 21.79 41.66 3.78
N ASP A 23 20.86 40.85 4.24
CA ASP A 23 19.62 40.49 3.55
C ASP A 23 18.45 41.47 3.85
N GLY A 24 18.63 42.32 4.87
CA GLY A 24 17.65 43.34 5.30
C GLY A 24 16.84 42.92 6.54
N ILE A 25 17.06 41.76 7.08
CA ILE A 25 16.48 41.25 8.34
C ILE A 25 17.54 41.24 9.42
N MET A 26 17.20 41.72 10.63
CA MET A 26 18.13 41.76 11.74
C MET A 26 18.33 40.37 12.35
N ASP A 27 19.57 40.10 12.84
CA ASP A 27 19.98 38.79 13.40
C ASP A 27 19.04 38.23 14.48
N ASP A 28 18.27 39.08 15.18
CA ASP A 28 17.31 38.65 16.22
C ASP A 28 16.00 38.06 15.64
N ARG A 29 15.75 38.27 14.35
CA ARG A 29 14.55 37.82 13.63
C ARG A 29 14.89 36.94 12.45
N ASP A 30 16.16 36.93 12.09
CA ASP A 30 16.66 36.16 10.97
C ASP A 30 16.76 34.68 11.34
N GLN A 31 16.06 33.85 10.57
CA GLN A 31 16.08 32.40 10.68
C GLN A 31 17.08 31.74 9.71
N CYS A 32 17.52 32.49 8.69
CA CYS A 32 18.45 32.05 7.67
C CYS A 32 19.74 32.89 7.66
N PRO A 33 20.62 32.82 8.67
CA PRO A 33 21.68 33.80 8.95
C PRO A 33 22.87 33.79 7.97
N ASN A 34 22.77 33.21 6.81
CA ASN A 34 23.78 33.21 5.77
C ASN A 34 23.15 33.36 4.37
N THR A 35 21.99 34.00 4.29
CA THR A 35 21.33 34.26 3.01
C THR A 35 22.21 35.12 2.10
N SER A 36 22.26 34.80 0.82
CA SER A 36 23.09 35.52 -0.13
C SER A 36 22.68 36.98 -0.25
N ALA A 37 23.64 37.89 -0.10
CA ALA A 37 23.40 39.34 -0.18
C ALA A 37 22.64 39.73 -1.45
N GLY A 38 21.49 40.37 -1.26
CA GLY A 38 20.57 40.79 -2.35
C GLY A 38 19.60 39.74 -2.84
N ALA A 39 19.49 38.58 -2.18
CA ALA A 39 18.42 37.63 -2.38
C ALA A 39 17.06 38.26 -2.01
N ASN A 40 16.01 37.77 -2.60
CA ASN A 40 14.65 38.18 -2.23
C ASN A 40 14.19 37.28 -1.07
N VAL A 41 14.19 37.84 0.14
CA VAL A 41 13.88 37.11 1.38
C VAL A 41 12.47 37.41 1.86
N ASP A 42 11.92 36.51 2.66
CA ASP A 42 10.67 36.73 3.38
C ASP A 42 10.88 37.56 4.68
N GLY A 43 9.84 37.66 5.52
CA GLY A 43 9.92 38.40 6.79
C GLY A 43 10.79 37.76 7.88
N PHE A 44 11.38 36.58 7.61
CA PHE A 44 12.26 35.82 8.49
C PHE A 44 13.70 35.70 7.98
N GLY A 45 14.04 36.42 6.89
CA GLY A 45 15.39 36.41 6.32
C GLY A 45 15.67 35.22 5.39
N CYS A 46 14.69 34.38 5.07
CA CYS A 46 14.90 33.20 4.24
C CYS A 46 14.57 33.45 2.78
N ALA A 47 15.49 33.15 1.88
CA ALA A 47 15.21 33.06 0.46
C ALA A 47 14.40 31.79 0.16
N SER A 48 13.69 31.76 -0.98
CA SER A 48 12.83 30.62 -1.35
C SER A 48 13.58 29.28 -1.49
N ASN A 49 14.88 29.34 -1.74
CA ASN A 49 15.75 28.17 -1.84
C ASN A 49 16.43 27.78 -0.50
N GLU A 50 16.06 28.43 0.59
CA GLU A 50 16.60 28.20 1.94
C GLU A 50 15.47 27.86 2.92
N ARG A 51 14.25 28.23 2.58
CA ARG A 51 13.08 27.96 3.41
C ARG A 51 12.62 26.51 3.29
N ASP A 52 12.38 25.89 4.41
CA ASP A 52 11.77 24.57 4.59
C ASP A 52 10.57 24.80 5.54
N THR A 53 9.35 24.86 4.94
CA THR A 53 8.16 25.32 5.67
C THR A 53 7.60 24.29 6.62
N ASP A 54 7.69 23.00 6.29
CA ASP A 54 7.16 21.89 7.10
C ASP A 54 8.24 21.16 7.92
N SER A 55 9.52 21.51 7.67
CA SER A 55 10.67 21.00 8.41
C SER A 55 10.94 19.51 8.17
N ASP A 56 10.75 19.07 6.94
CA ASP A 56 11.01 17.71 6.49
C ASP A 56 12.44 17.50 5.94
N TYR A 57 13.26 18.58 5.92
CA TYR A 57 14.62 18.70 5.40
C TYR A 57 14.74 18.87 3.89
N VAL A 58 13.65 19.07 3.18
CA VAL A 58 13.62 19.48 1.78
C VAL A 58 13.15 20.92 1.69
N VAL A 59 13.88 21.75 0.98
CA VAL A 59 13.52 23.18 0.88
C VAL A 59 12.31 23.37 -0.03
N ASP A 60 11.46 24.35 0.29
CA ASP A 60 10.19 24.63 -0.42
C ASP A 60 10.34 24.67 -1.95
N SER A 61 11.50 25.07 -2.47
CA SER A 61 11.75 25.15 -3.92
C SER A 61 12.02 23.79 -4.59
N GLU A 62 12.31 22.77 -3.82
CA GLU A 62 12.62 21.40 -4.27
C GLU A 62 11.58 20.41 -3.74
N ASP A 63 10.74 20.84 -2.80
CA ASP A 63 9.69 20.04 -2.19
C ASP A 63 8.46 19.92 -3.11
N LEU A 64 8.08 18.68 -3.43
CA LEU A 64 6.89 18.35 -4.22
C LEU A 64 5.66 18.05 -3.35
N CYS A 65 5.84 17.86 -2.05
CA CYS A 65 4.82 17.42 -1.10
C CYS A 65 4.72 18.37 0.10
N GLU A 66 4.34 19.63 -0.16
CA GLU A 66 4.16 20.63 0.91
C GLU A 66 3.33 20.08 2.08
N GLY A 67 3.86 20.20 3.29
CA GLY A 67 3.14 19.83 4.52
C GLY A 67 3.37 18.39 4.98
N THR A 68 4.53 17.82 4.66
CA THR A 68 4.96 16.54 5.22
C THR A 68 5.00 16.60 6.74
N SER A 69 4.44 15.59 7.39
CA SER A 69 4.37 15.54 8.84
C SER A 69 5.77 15.38 9.45
N ILE A 70 6.14 16.21 10.43
CA ILE A 70 7.42 16.09 11.17
C ILE A 70 7.61 14.72 11.86
N LEU A 71 6.58 13.90 11.95
CA LEU A 71 6.63 12.53 12.49
C LEU A 71 6.93 11.49 11.43
N GLU A 72 6.92 11.86 10.17
CA GLU A 72 7.18 11.01 9.02
C GLU A 72 8.56 11.29 8.43
N VAL A 73 9.02 10.43 7.58
CA VAL A 73 10.30 10.58 6.88
C VAL A 73 10.01 10.93 5.44
N ALA A 74 10.43 12.13 5.04
CA ALA A 74 10.38 12.55 3.64
C ALA A 74 11.50 11.88 2.82
N ASP A 75 11.23 11.63 1.56
CA ASP A 75 12.24 11.26 0.57
C ASP A 75 12.96 12.50 0.00
N ALA A 76 13.73 12.33 -1.08
CA ALA A 76 14.50 13.43 -1.69
C ALA A 76 13.61 14.50 -2.35
N ASP A 77 12.36 14.20 -2.61
CA ASP A 77 11.36 15.08 -3.22
C ASP A 77 10.43 15.71 -2.15
N GLY A 78 10.70 15.51 -0.86
CA GLY A 78 9.90 16.05 0.26
C GLY A 78 8.66 15.22 0.58
N CYS A 79 8.49 14.02 0.00
CA CYS A 79 7.28 13.23 0.15
C CYS A 79 7.44 12.08 1.14
N SER A 80 6.51 11.94 2.07
CA SER A 80 6.37 10.75 2.92
C SER A 80 5.56 9.64 2.23
N ASP A 81 5.65 8.42 2.75
CA ASP A 81 4.89 7.29 2.21
C ASP A 81 3.37 7.50 2.33
N SER A 82 2.89 8.29 3.30
CA SER A 82 1.47 8.66 3.43
C SER A 82 0.97 9.65 2.38
N GLN A 83 1.89 10.28 1.64
CA GLN A 83 1.58 11.26 0.58
C GLN A 83 1.77 10.66 -0.82
N LYS A 84 2.41 9.50 -0.91
CA LYS A 84 2.67 8.81 -2.18
C LYS A 84 1.69 7.69 -2.42
N ASP A 85 1.49 7.40 -3.70
CA ASP A 85 0.74 6.28 -4.22
C ASP A 85 1.54 5.79 -5.44
N GLY A 86 2.38 4.78 -5.17
CA GLY A 86 3.44 4.37 -6.09
C GLY A 86 2.94 3.67 -7.35
N ASP A 87 1.82 2.97 -7.30
CA ASP A 87 1.23 2.24 -8.43
C ASP A 87 -0.07 2.87 -8.96
N GLY A 88 -0.60 3.88 -8.25
CA GLY A 88 -1.75 4.65 -8.71
C GLY A 88 -3.10 4.00 -8.46
N ASP A 89 -3.19 3.16 -7.45
CA ASP A 89 -4.40 2.43 -7.07
C ASP A 89 -5.28 3.17 -6.06
N LEU A 90 -4.87 4.37 -5.61
CA LEU A 90 -5.52 5.25 -4.64
C LEU A 90 -5.35 4.81 -3.17
N ILE A 91 -4.51 3.85 -2.91
CA ILE A 91 -4.03 3.51 -1.57
C ILE A 91 -2.62 4.04 -1.42
N THR A 92 -2.33 4.74 -0.33
CA THR A 92 -1.01 5.34 -0.12
C THR A 92 0.03 4.31 0.33
N ASP A 93 1.29 4.54 -0.05
CA ASP A 93 2.40 3.60 0.16
C ASP A 93 2.57 3.14 1.63
N ASP A 94 2.15 3.96 2.61
CA ASP A 94 2.24 3.65 4.04
C ASP A 94 1.26 2.56 4.50
N ILE A 95 0.13 2.40 3.79
CA ILE A 95 -0.92 1.41 4.12
C ILE A 95 -1.12 0.37 3.04
N ASP A 96 -0.51 0.56 1.87
CA ASP A 96 -0.57 -0.38 0.77
C ASP A 96 0.24 -1.66 1.06
N GLN A 97 -0.42 -2.80 0.97
CA GLN A 97 0.20 -4.12 1.14
C GLN A 97 0.62 -4.74 -0.20
N CYS A 98 0.13 -4.20 -1.30
CA CYS A 98 0.39 -4.68 -2.66
C CYS A 98 0.96 -3.57 -3.56
N PRO A 99 2.16 -3.05 -3.29
CA PRO A 99 2.71 -1.82 -3.90
C PRO A 99 3.06 -1.91 -5.39
N LEU A 100 2.53 -2.88 -6.08
CA LEU A 100 2.71 -3.11 -7.52
C LEU A 100 1.41 -3.62 -8.16
N THR A 101 0.29 -3.03 -7.81
CA THR A 101 -1.01 -3.37 -8.42
C THR A 101 -0.99 -3.06 -9.92
N PRO A 102 -1.38 -4.01 -10.77
CA PRO A 102 -1.40 -3.77 -12.21
C PRO A 102 -2.28 -2.58 -12.60
N PRO A 103 -1.86 -1.71 -13.51
CA PRO A 103 -2.61 -0.50 -13.88
C PRO A 103 -4.01 -0.73 -14.44
N ASP A 104 -4.30 -1.92 -14.95
CA ASP A 104 -5.61 -2.33 -15.45
C ASP A 104 -6.51 -2.96 -14.37
N GLU A 105 -6.00 -3.13 -13.16
CA GLU A 105 -6.72 -3.70 -12.01
C GLU A 105 -6.98 -2.70 -10.88
N THR A 106 -6.49 -1.46 -10.98
CA THR A 106 -6.60 -0.43 -9.95
C THR A 106 -8.03 0.00 -9.60
N GLU A 107 -9.02 -0.38 -10.41
CA GLU A 107 -10.45 -0.11 -10.14
C GLU A 107 -11.09 -1.17 -9.22
N ASN A 108 -10.44 -2.33 -9.01
CA ASN A 108 -10.98 -3.48 -8.27
C ASN A 108 -10.00 -3.96 -7.20
N ILE A 109 -9.60 -3.05 -6.32
CA ILE A 109 -8.71 -3.32 -5.20
C ILE A 109 -9.48 -3.41 -3.88
N ASP A 110 -8.90 -4.08 -2.92
CA ASP A 110 -9.40 -4.08 -1.54
C ASP A 110 -8.87 -2.89 -0.73
N VAL A 111 -9.20 -2.84 0.56
CA VAL A 111 -8.78 -1.77 1.48
C VAL A 111 -7.27 -1.75 1.77
N ASN A 112 -6.53 -2.76 1.33
CA ASN A 112 -5.09 -2.92 1.51
C ASN A 112 -4.31 -2.67 0.21
N GLY A 113 -4.96 -2.22 -0.86
CA GLY A 113 -4.32 -1.99 -2.16
C GLY A 113 -4.16 -3.24 -3.03
N CYS A 114 -4.75 -4.38 -2.68
CA CYS A 114 -4.56 -5.62 -3.42
C CYS A 114 -5.69 -5.90 -4.41
N SER A 115 -5.35 -6.18 -5.66
CA SER A 115 -6.27 -6.67 -6.68
C SER A 115 -6.58 -8.17 -6.53
N ASP A 116 -7.58 -8.67 -7.26
CA ASP A 116 -7.94 -10.08 -7.25
C ASP A 116 -6.80 -10.99 -7.72
N SER A 117 -5.94 -10.51 -8.64
CA SER A 117 -4.75 -11.25 -9.10
C SER A 117 -3.61 -11.32 -8.07
N GLN A 118 -3.70 -10.52 -7.01
CA GLN A 118 -2.69 -10.45 -5.94
C GLN A 118 -3.17 -11.08 -4.63
N ARG A 119 -4.46 -11.41 -4.53
CA ARG A 119 -5.06 -12.02 -3.34
C ARG A 119 -5.30 -13.51 -3.54
N ASP A 120 -5.21 -14.23 -2.45
CA ASP A 120 -5.64 -15.62 -2.27
C ASP A 120 -6.47 -15.63 -0.97
N THR A 121 -7.79 -15.47 -1.12
CA THR A 121 -8.66 -15.20 0.02
C THR A 121 -8.86 -16.41 0.95
N ASP A 122 -8.85 -17.63 0.42
CA ASP A 122 -9.02 -18.85 1.22
C ASP A 122 -7.72 -19.59 1.52
N GLY A 123 -6.61 -19.18 0.88
CA GLY A 123 -5.27 -19.70 1.17
C GLY A 123 -4.95 -21.03 0.51
N ASP A 124 -5.61 -21.32 -0.61
CA ASP A 124 -5.44 -22.57 -1.34
C ASP A 124 -4.33 -22.53 -2.42
N GLN A 125 -3.70 -21.36 -2.61
CA GLN A 125 -2.61 -21.02 -3.56
C GLN A 125 -3.11 -20.75 -4.99
N ILE A 126 -4.40 -20.60 -5.19
CA ILE A 126 -4.97 -20.07 -6.43
C ILE A 126 -5.43 -18.63 -6.13
N MET A 127 -5.08 -17.69 -6.97
CA MET A 127 -5.45 -16.27 -6.77
C MET A 127 -6.92 -16.04 -7.08
N ASP A 128 -7.54 -15.09 -6.40
CA ASP A 128 -8.98 -14.82 -6.47
C ASP A 128 -9.50 -14.63 -7.90
N ASP A 129 -8.67 -14.08 -8.82
CA ASP A 129 -9.03 -13.89 -10.23
C ASP A 129 -9.10 -15.18 -11.04
N ALA A 130 -8.38 -16.22 -10.61
CA ALA A 130 -8.31 -17.54 -11.24
C ALA A 130 -9.12 -18.60 -10.48
N ASP A 131 -9.54 -18.28 -9.25
CA ASP A 131 -10.25 -19.20 -8.36
C ASP A 131 -11.75 -19.23 -8.65
N ILE A 132 -12.24 -20.41 -9.05
CA ILE A 132 -13.67 -20.66 -9.28
C ILE A 132 -14.38 -21.05 -7.98
N CYS A 133 -13.63 -21.57 -7.01
CA CYS A 133 -14.17 -22.09 -5.75
C CYS A 133 -13.61 -21.29 -4.54
N PRO A 134 -14.02 -20.02 -4.33
CA PRO A 134 -13.37 -19.07 -3.41
C PRO A 134 -13.52 -19.39 -1.90
N ALA A 135 -13.73 -20.64 -1.55
CA ALA A 135 -13.86 -21.10 -0.17
C ALA A 135 -13.40 -22.56 -0.04
N THR A 136 -12.24 -22.91 -0.61
CA THR A 136 -11.67 -24.24 -0.49
C THR A 136 -11.37 -24.60 0.97
N PRO A 137 -11.85 -25.76 1.47
CA PRO A 137 -11.67 -26.13 2.86
C PRO A 137 -10.19 -26.27 3.25
N ILE A 138 -9.84 -25.73 4.42
CA ILE A 138 -8.47 -25.76 4.93
C ILE A 138 -7.93 -27.19 4.99
N GLY A 139 -6.85 -27.45 4.26
CA GLY A 139 -6.13 -28.73 4.25
C GLY A 139 -6.54 -29.66 3.13
N GLU A 140 -7.54 -29.30 2.34
CA GLU A 140 -7.83 -29.95 1.07
C GLU A 140 -6.89 -29.43 -0.04
N GLN A 141 -6.71 -30.23 -1.09
CA GLN A 141 -5.87 -29.84 -2.22
C GLN A 141 -6.77 -29.35 -3.35
N PRO A 142 -6.64 -28.09 -3.78
CA PRO A 142 -7.39 -27.60 -4.93
C PRO A 142 -6.79 -28.15 -6.23
N ASP A 143 -7.59 -28.17 -7.26
CA ASP A 143 -7.13 -28.31 -8.64
C ASP A 143 -6.62 -26.96 -9.19
N THR A 144 -6.39 -26.90 -10.50
CA THR A 144 -5.89 -25.66 -11.17
C THR A 144 -6.92 -24.53 -11.25
N GLU A 145 -8.15 -24.79 -10.87
CA GLU A 145 -9.29 -23.87 -10.86
C GLU A 145 -9.70 -23.47 -9.42
N GLY A 146 -8.91 -23.89 -8.41
CA GLY A 146 -9.17 -23.59 -7.01
C GLY A 146 -10.18 -24.50 -6.33
N CYS A 147 -10.61 -25.60 -6.98
CA CYS A 147 -11.67 -26.45 -6.45
C CYS A 147 -11.13 -27.75 -5.85
N ALA A 148 -11.46 -28.02 -4.59
CA ALA A 148 -11.22 -29.32 -3.97
C ALA A 148 -12.27 -30.38 -4.37
N ASP A 149 -11.95 -31.66 -4.17
CA ASP A 149 -12.87 -32.77 -4.47
C ASP A 149 -14.20 -32.69 -3.68
N SER A 150 -14.19 -32.07 -2.49
CA SER A 150 -15.39 -31.84 -1.70
C SER A 150 -16.31 -30.71 -2.26
N GLN A 151 -15.85 -30.01 -3.28
CA GLN A 151 -16.58 -28.89 -3.92
C GLN A 151 -17.03 -29.22 -5.34
N LYS A 152 -16.65 -30.40 -5.86
CA LYS A 152 -16.96 -30.84 -7.22
C LYS A 152 -17.85 -32.09 -7.23
N ASP A 153 -18.64 -32.19 -8.29
CA ASP A 153 -19.41 -33.36 -8.68
C ASP A 153 -19.22 -33.51 -10.20
N GLU A 154 -18.21 -34.31 -10.58
CA GLU A 154 -17.73 -34.38 -11.97
C GLU A 154 -18.67 -35.11 -12.91
N ASP A 155 -19.41 -36.09 -12.43
CA ASP A 155 -20.32 -36.87 -13.25
C ASP A 155 -21.80 -36.42 -13.10
N GLY A 156 -22.08 -35.52 -12.13
CA GLY A 156 -23.39 -34.89 -11.98
C GLY A 156 -24.46 -35.82 -11.39
N ASP A 157 -24.02 -36.69 -10.47
CA ASP A 157 -24.92 -37.66 -9.81
C ASP A 157 -25.42 -37.17 -8.43
N ASP A 158 -25.08 -35.92 -8.04
CA ASP A 158 -25.41 -35.27 -6.77
C ASP A 158 -24.58 -35.78 -5.58
N ILE A 159 -23.51 -36.54 -5.80
CA ILE A 159 -22.49 -36.93 -4.78
C ILE A 159 -21.19 -36.23 -5.07
N TRP A 160 -20.62 -35.55 -4.05
CA TRP A 160 -19.37 -34.86 -4.21
C TRP A 160 -18.20 -35.83 -4.46
N ASN A 161 -17.22 -35.48 -5.31
CA ASN A 161 -16.06 -36.31 -5.64
C ASN A 161 -15.34 -36.89 -4.42
N SER A 162 -15.33 -36.16 -3.29
CA SER A 162 -14.71 -36.64 -2.04
C SER A 162 -15.43 -37.83 -1.40
N ASP A 163 -16.71 -37.96 -1.65
CA ASP A 163 -17.58 -39.00 -1.08
C ASP A 163 -18.00 -40.05 -2.13
N ASP A 164 -17.73 -39.75 -3.41
CA ASP A 164 -18.07 -40.60 -4.53
C ASP A 164 -17.06 -41.76 -4.73
N LEU A 165 -17.54 -42.97 -4.67
CA LEU A 165 -16.77 -44.18 -4.95
C LEU A 165 -16.89 -44.65 -6.41
N CYS A 166 -17.78 -44.09 -7.16
CA CYS A 166 -18.11 -44.46 -8.54
C CYS A 166 -18.08 -43.23 -9.48
N PRO A 167 -16.93 -42.60 -9.70
CA PRO A 167 -16.80 -41.25 -10.31
C PRO A 167 -17.14 -41.13 -11.80
N ASP A 168 -17.76 -42.12 -12.38
CA ASP A 168 -18.19 -42.14 -13.80
C ASP A 168 -19.62 -42.65 -13.91
N THR A 169 -20.49 -42.26 -13.01
CA THR A 169 -21.92 -42.65 -13.07
C THR A 169 -22.61 -42.00 -14.27
N GLY A 170 -23.37 -42.78 -14.98
CA GLY A 170 -24.08 -42.30 -16.19
C GLY A 170 -25.13 -41.23 -15.88
N LEU A 171 -25.14 -40.17 -16.66
CA LEU A 171 -26.01 -39.02 -16.46
C LEU A 171 -27.47 -39.42 -16.31
N GLY A 172 -28.11 -39.11 -15.16
CA GLY A 172 -29.49 -39.41 -14.86
C GLY A 172 -29.76 -40.83 -14.34
N GLU A 173 -28.72 -41.60 -14.03
CA GLU A 173 -28.89 -42.85 -13.29
C GLU A 173 -29.20 -42.55 -11.81
N SER A 174 -29.90 -43.49 -11.15
CA SER A 174 -30.13 -43.40 -9.71
C SER A 174 -28.94 -44.02 -8.97
N VAL A 175 -28.35 -43.29 -8.05
CA VAL A 175 -27.19 -43.69 -7.25
C VAL A 175 -27.55 -43.96 -5.79
N ASP A 176 -26.70 -44.68 -5.12
CA ASP A 176 -26.73 -44.78 -3.68
C ASP A 176 -25.92 -43.67 -3.00
N TYR A 177 -25.75 -43.73 -1.68
CA TYR A 177 -25.02 -42.73 -0.89
C TYR A 177 -23.51 -42.67 -1.18
N ASN A 178 -22.98 -43.61 -1.95
CA ASN A 178 -21.57 -43.64 -2.40
C ASN A 178 -21.42 -43.22 -3.87
N GLY A 179 -22.43 -42.71 -4.54
CA GLY A 179 -22.40 -42.35 -5.96
C GLY A 179 -22.49 -43.52 -6.93
N CYS A 180 -22.77 -44.75 -6.45
CA CYS A 180 -22.77 -45.90 -7.33
C CYS A 180 -24.18 -46.23 -7.86
N SER A 181 -24.32 -46.34 -9.17
CA SER A 181 -25.56 -46.85 -9.81
C SER A 181 -25.66 -48.38 -9.69
N ASP A 182 -26.89 -48.92 -9.92
CA ASP A 182 -27.09 -50.36 -9.93
C ASP A 182 -26.27 -51.09 -11.01
N GLN A 183 -25.89 -50.39 -12.08
CA GLN A 183 -25.04 -50.93 -13.16
C GLN A 183 -23.56 -51.03 -12.77
N GLN A 184 -23.07 -50.17 -11.87
CA GLN A 184 -21.68 -50.12 -11.40
C GLN A 184 -21.46 -51.06 -10.22
N LYS A 185 -22.54 -51.49 -9.56
CA LYS A 185 -22.47 -52.51 -8.48
C LYS A 185 -22.48 -53.90 -9.07
N ASP A 186 -21.40 -54.59 -8.87
CA ASP A 186 -21.31 -56.02 -9.17
C ASP A 186 -21.22 -56.77 -7.83
N ASP A 187 -22.39 -57.08 -7.27
CA ASP A 187 -22.52 -57.68 -5.93
C ASP A 187 -22.02 -59.12 -5.85
N ASP A 188 -21.82 -59.79 -7.00
CA ASP A 188 -21.46 -61.20 -7.07
C ASP A 188 -20.17 -61.49 -7.83
N ASP A 189 -19.42 -60.42 -8.29
CA ASP A 189 -18.14 -60.52 -8.97
C ASP A 189 -18.18 -61.42 -10.23
N ASP A 190 -19.31 -61.50 -10.91
CA ASP A 190 -19.50 -62.37 -12.06
C ASP A 190 -19.25 -61.71 -13.42
N GLY A 191 -18.89 -60.37 -13.44
CA GLY A 191 -18.42 -59.60 -14.60
C GLY A 191 -19.46 -59.31 -15.66
#